data_4c7ca86c8ecaf5bf0d9d30a9e9ae7b22
#
_entry.id   4c7ca86c8ecaf5bf0d9d30a9e9ae7b22
#
_cell.length_a   1.000
_cell.length_b   1.000
_cell.length_c   1.000
_cell.angle_alpha   90.00
_cell.angle_beta   90.00
_cell.angle_gamma   90.00
#
_symmetry.space_group_name_H-M   'P 1'
#
loop_
_entity.id
_entity.type
_entity.pdbx_description
1 polymer ?
#
loop_
_entity_poly.entity_id
_entity_poly.type
_entity_poly.pdbx_seq_one_letter_code
_entity_poly.pdbx_strand_id
1 'polypeptide(L)'
;LDLKETTVGAPLPLASIVGSALLTKMAKSGAVKGQAQRVLSFFGEVLFNRLDSLKFLSFIAGDGFPVVIPVIQCQASDNGRLAFHPGAFADELALLQPGMTAAVFGLTMQMEDVLVRGVFNGYARYRGVKLGTLDIDWVYNSMPPNHGQIYPPAPLEAVVNF
;
A
#
# COMPACT_ATOMS: atom_id res chain seq x y z
N LEU A 1 2.40 4.03 28.85
CA LEU A 1 2.15 3.21 27.66
C LEU A 1 2.02 1.76 28.14
N ASP A 2 0.81 1.21 28.13
CA ASP A 2 0.59 -0.17 28.55
C ASP A 2 0.72 -1.09 27.33
N LEU A 3 1.60 -2.09 27.41
CA LEU A 3 1.75 -3.12 26.39
C LEU A 3 0.53 -4.03 26.43
N LYS A 4 -0.27 -4.02 25.37
CA LYS A 4 -1.51 -4.82 25.32
C LYS A 4 -1.24 -6.28 25.01
N GLU A 5 -0.35 -6.54 24.07
CA GLU A 5 -0.02 -7.90 23.61
C GLU A 5 1.34 -7.92 22.92
N THR A 6 2.07 -9.01 23.09
CA THR A 6 3.31 -9.31 22.34
C THR A 6 3.17 -10.66 21.71
N THR A 7 3.18 -10.73 20.39
CA THR A 7 3.14 -11.98 19.63
C THR A 7 4.44 -12.15 18.87
N VAL A 8 5.09 -13.32 19.01
CA VAL A 8 6.19 -13.69 18.12
C VAL A 8 5.56 -14.21 16.83
N GLY A 9 5.68 -13.43 15.75
CA GLY A 9 5.15 -13.81 14.44
C GLY A 9 5.78 -15.09 13.90
N ALA A 10 5.00 -15.89 13.18
CA ALA A 10 5.54 -17.01 12.39
C ALA A 10 6.50 -16.48 11.32
N PRO A 11 7.46 -17.30 10.83
CA PRO A 11 8.30 -16.94 9.70
C PRO A 11 7.46 -16.50 8.50
N LEU A 12 7.98 -15.54 7.72
CA LEU A 12 7.28 -15.05 6.52
C LEU A 12 6.93 -16.22 5.58
N PRO A 13 5.68 -16.36 5.16
CA PRO A 13 5.23 -17.45 4.27
C PRO A 13 5.66 -17.15 2.82
N LEU A 14 6.95 -17.27 2.51
CA LEU A 14 7.55 -16.84 1.25
C LEU A 14 6.86 -17.43 0.01
N ALA A 15 6.49 -18.72 0.04
CA ALA A 15 5.79 -19.34 -1.09
C ALA A 15 4.42 -18.71 -1.36
N SER A 16 3.67 -18.40 -0.30
CA SER A 16 2.38 -17.73 -0.38
C SER A 16 2.52 -16.27 -0.85
N ILE A 17 3.55 -15.57 -0.38
CA ILE A 17 3.88 -14.20 -0.81
C ILE A 17 4.21 -14.16 -2.31
N VAL A 18 5.10 -15.05 -2.77
CA VAL A 18 5.50 -15.11 -4.19
C VAL A 18 4.29 -15.47 -5.07
N GLY A 19 3.52 -16.49 -4.69
CA GLY A 19 2.30 -16.87 -5.42
C GLY A 19 1.30 -15.72 -5.49
N SER A 20 1.05 -15.04 -4.38
CA SER A 20 0.17 -13.87 -4.30
C SER A 20 0.68 -12.69 -5.14
N ALA A 21 1.99 -12.48 -5.20
CA ALA A 21 2.60 -11.43 -6.01
C ALA A 21 2.45 -11.69 -7.51
N LEU A 22 2.60 -12.93 -7.94
CA LEU A 22 2.38 -13.34 -9.32
C LEU A 22 0.90 -13.18 -9.73
N LEU A 23 -0.03 -13.63 -8.89
CA LEU A 23 -1.47 -13.46 -9.11
C LEU A 23 -1.85 -11.97 -9.20
N THR A 24 -1.31 -11.14 -8.31
CA THR A 24 -1.50 -9.69 -8.36
C THR A 24 -0.98 -9.13 -9.68
N LYS A 25 0.24 -9.50 -10.09
CA LYS A 25 0.86 -9.03 -11.33
C LYS A 25 0.03 -9.37 -12.57
N MET A 26 -0.55 -10.57 -12.62
CA MET A 26 -1.37 -11.02 -13.74
C MET A 26 -2.70 -10.28 -13.84
N ALA A 27 -3.31 -9.94 -12.72
CA ALA A 27 -4.69 -9.46 -12.68
C ALA A 27 -4.83 -7.94 -12.47
N LYS A 28 -3.80 -7.26 -11.92
CA LYS A 28 -3.87 -5.83 -11.56
C LYS A 28 -4.24 -4.89 -12.70
N SER A 29 -3.89 -5.23 -13.94
CA SER A 29 -4.27 -4.44 -15.12
C SER A 29 -5.78 -4.43 -15.40
N GLY A 30 -6.54 -5.36 -14.79
CA GLY A 30 -8.00 -5.31 -14.78
C GLY A 30 -8.57 -4.44 -13.64
N ALA A 31 -7.76 -4.05 -12.68
CA ALA A 31 -8.16 -3.32 -11.48
C ALA A 31 -7.80 -1.81 -11.53
N VAL A 32 -7.54 -1.28 -12.72
CA VAL A 32 -7.19 0.14 -12.90
C VAL A 32 -8.34 1.06 -12.47
N LYS A 33 -7.99 2.21 -11.88
CA LYS A 33 -8.95 3.26 -11.51
C LYS A 33 -9.26 4.18 -12.70
N GLY A 34 -8.29 4.34 -13.62
CA GLY A 34 -8.45 5.19 -14.80
C GLY A 34 -8.50 6.68 -14.46
N GLN A 35 -7.70 7.13 -13.51
CA GLN A 35 -7.69 8.50 -13.03
C GLN A 35 -6.92 9.42 -13.98
N ALA A 36 -7.52 10.57 -14.35
CA ALA A 36 -6.90 11.52 -15.28
C ALA A 36 -5.71 12.26 -14.66
N GLN A 37 -5.80 12.63 -13.37
CA GLN A 37 -4.72 13.30 -12.63
C GLN A 37 -3.76 12.24 -12.06
N ARG A 38 -2.46 12.47 -12.24
CA ARG A 38 -1.45 11.61 -11.62
C ARG A 38 -1.39 11.85 -10.11
N VAL A 39 -1.59 10.80 -9.35
CA VAL A 39 -1.54 10.78 -7.88
C VAL A 39 -0.20 10.23 -7.41
N LEU A 40 0.12 9.00 -7.84
CA LEU A 40 1.40 8.36 -7.55
C LEU A 40 2.44 8.78 -8.58
N SER A 41 3.62 9.20 -8.12
CA SER A 41 4.74 9.51 -9.01
C SER A 41 5.17 8.27 -9.81
N PHE A 42 5.88 8.48 -10.92
CA PHE A 42 6.45 7.37 -11.70
C PHE A 42 7.39 6.50 -10.82
N PHE A 43 8.19 7.14 -9.99
CA PHE A 43 9.05 6.46 -9.03
C PHE A 43 8.23 5.59 -8.05
N GLY A 44 7.14 6.12 -7.49
CA GLY A 44 6.26 5.37 -6.60
C GLY A 44 5.61 4.17 -7.29
N GLU A 45 5.18 4.31 -8.56
CA GLU A 45 4.67 3.18 -9.33
C GLU A 45 5.74 2.09 -9.54
N VAL A 46 6.98 2.48 -9.86
CA VAL A 46 8.10 1.54 -10.00
C VAL A 46 8.37 0.83 -8.68
N LEU A 47 8.45 1.57 -7.56
CA LEU A 47 8.70 1.02 -6.23
C LEU A 47 7.64 -0.02 -5.86
N PHE A 48 6.34 0.31 -6.00
CA PHE A 48 5.26 -0.64 -5.68
C PHE A 48 5.21 -1.83 -6.62
N ASN A 49 5.71 -1.73 -7.84
CA ASN A 49 5.75 -2.83 -8.81
C ASN A 49 6.97 -3.75 -8.67
N ARG A 50 7.98 -3.36 -7.90
CA ARG A 50 9.15 -4.20 -7.59
C ARG A 50 8.77 -5.30 -6.58
N LEU A 51 9.27 -6.52 -6.78
CA LEU A 51 9.07 -7.64 -5.85
C LEU A 51 10.13 -7.67 -4.73
N ASP A 52 11.24 -6.98 -4.92
CA ASP A 52 12.33 -6.83 -3.96
C ASP A 52 12.17 -5.61 -3.03
N SER A 53 11.05 -4.90 -3.12
CA SER A 53 10.67 -3.84 -2.19
C SER A 53 9.86 -4.40 -1.04
N LEU A 54 10.19 -3.97 0.17
CA LEU A 54 9.36 -4.22 1.35
C LEU A 54 8.11 -3.35 1.29
N LYS A 55 6.96 -3.91 1.62
CA LYS A 55 5.70 -3.16 1.66
C LYS A 55 4.91 -3.58 2.88
N PHE A 56 4.42 -2.57 3.61
CA PHE A 56 3.64 -2.76 4.82
C PHE A 56 2.32 -2.01 4.69
N LEU A 57 1.22 -2.71 4.86
CA LEU A 57 -0.12 -2.12 4.94
C LEU A 57 -0.47 -1.93 6.41
N SER A 58 -1.01 -0.77 6.75
CA SER A 58 -1.46 -0.45 8.10
C SER A 58 -2.85 0.19 8.09
N PHE A 59 -3.65 -0.15 9.09
CA PHE A 59 -4.98 0.42 9.32
C PHE A 59 -5.35 0.31 10.80
N ILE A 60 -6.39 1.01 11.22
CA ILE A 60 -6.92 0.90 12.58
C ILE A 60 -8.04 -0.14 12.56
N ALA A 61 -7.89 -1.21 13.33
CA ALA A 61 -8.90 -2.25 13.45
C ALA A 61 -10.13 -1.79 14.26
N GLY A 62 -11.17 -2.61 14.27
CA GLY A 62 -12.43 -2.28 14.95
C GLY A 62 -12.30 -2.11 16.48
N ASP A 63 -11.23 -2.63 17.08
CA ASP A 63 -10.89 -2.46 18.49
C ASP A 63 -10.10 -1.17 18.79
N GLY A 64 -9.83 -0.34 17.77
CA GLY A 64 -9.09 0.92 17.86
C GLY A 64 -7.57 0.78 17.85
N PHE A 65 -7.02 -0.43 17.69
CA PHE A 65 -5.58 -0.66 17.62
C PHE A 65 -5.06 -0.73 16.17
N PRO A 66 -3.82 -0.27 15.94
CA PRO A 66 -3.20 -0.38 14.63
C PRO A 66 -2.83 -1.83 14.31
N VAL A 67 -3.15 -2.26 13.11
CA VAL A 67 -2.70 -3.52 12.51
C VAL A 67 -1.68 -3.18 11.42
N VAL A 68 -0.55 -3.89 11.39
CA VAL A 68 0.50 -3.75 10.37
C VAL A 68 0.78 -5.10 9.76
N ILE A 69 0.65 -5.20 8.44
CA ILE A 69 0.77 -6.45 7.68
C ILE A 69 1.84 -6.28 6.60
N PRO A 70 2.83 -7.18 6.49
CA PRO A 70 3.76 -7.18 5.38
C PRO A 70 3.03 -7.63 4.10
N VAL A 71 2.82 -6.72 3.15
CA VAL A 71 2.09 -6.96 1.89
C VAL A 71 3.03 -6.83 0.69
N ILE A 72 4.11 -7.59 0.67
CA ILE A 72 5.13 -7.57 -0.40
C ILE A 72 4.48 -7.79 -1.78
N GLN A 73 3.37 -8.54 -1.85
CA GLN A 73 2.55 -8.78 -3.03
C GLN A 73 1.76 -7.55 -3.52
N CYS A 74 1.70 -6.46 -2.75
CA CYS A 74 1.01 -5.23 -3.14
C CYS A 74 1.71 -4.56 -4.32
N GLN A 75 0.95 -4.17 -5.34
CA GLN A 75 1.46 -3.54 -6.56
C GLN A 75 0.54 -2.39 -7.00
N ALA A 76 1.12 -1.42 -7.71
CA ALA A 76 0.33 -0.39 -8.37
C ALA A 76 -0.40 -0.98 -9.59
N SER A 77 -1.73 -0.84 -9.61
CA SER A 77 -2.56 -1.13 -10.80
C SER A 77 -2.45 -0.02 -11.82
N ASP A 78 -2.49 1.21 -11.33
CA ASP A 78 -2.20 2.45 -12.04
C ASP A 78 -1.69 3.51 -11.05
N ASN A 79 -1.61 4.75 -11.48
CA ASN A 79 -1.13 5.86 -10.65
C ASN A 79 -2.09 6.28 -9.51
N GLY A 80 -3.31 5.77 -9.45
CA GLY A 80 -4.33 6.12 -8.46
C GLY A 80 -4.79 4.95 -7.59
N ARG A 81 -4.27 3.74 -7.85
CA ARG A 81 -4.74 2.53 -7.16
C ARG A 81 -3.65 1.50 -6.92
N LEU A 82 -3.60 0.99 -5.70
CA LEU A 82 -2.85 -0.24 -5.37
C LEU A 82 -3.78 -1.45 -5.39
N ALA A 83 -3.22 -2.62 -5.69
CA ALA A 83 -3.90 -3.89 -5.63
C ALA A 83 -3.03 -4.97 -5.00
N PHE A 84 -3.65 -5.93 -4.32
CA PHE A 84 -2.97 -7.06 -3.69
C PHE A 84 -3.87 -8.29 -3.61
N HIS A 85 -3.27 -9.46 -3.82
CA HIS A 85 -3.95 -10.75 -3.59
C HIS A 85 -3.93 -11.09 -2.09
N PRO A 86 -5.05 -11.56 -1.50
CA PRO A 86 -5.13 -11.82 -0.06
C PRO A 86 -4.53 -13.15 0.39
N GLY A 87 -3.94 -13.94 -0.49
CA GLY A 87 -3.49 -15.31 -0.18
C GLY A 87 -2.34 -15.40 0.83
N ALA A 88 -1.53 -14.32 0.99
CA ALA A 88 -0.63 -14.18 2.12
C ALA A 88 -1.30 -13.29 3.17
N PHE A 89 -1.24 -13.69 4.44
CA PHE A 89 -1.84 -12.95 5.57
C PHE A 89 -3.37 -12.78 5.46
N ALA A 90 -4.06 -13.86 5.06
CA ALA A 90 -5.49 -13.83 4.77
C ALA A 90 -6.34 -13.45 5.99
N ASP A 91 -5.97 -13.94 7.16
CA ASP A 91 -6.72 -13.70 8.41
C ASP A 91 -6.59 -12.24 8.86
N GLU A 92 -5.38 -11.69 8.81
CA GLU A 92 -5.14 -10.29 9.16
C GLU A 92 -5.78 -9.35 8.13
N LEU A 93 -5.68 -9.68 6.85
CA LEU A 93 -6.30 -8.92 5.76
C LEU A 93 -7.84 -8.98 5.78
N ALA A 94 -8.44 -10.00 6.42
CA ALA A 94 -9.89 -10.07 6.59
C ALA A 94 -10.43 -9.02 7.58
N LEU A 95 -9.58 -8.46 8.44
CA LEU A 95 -9.96 -7.36 9.34
C LEU A 95 -10.14 -6.03 8.59
N LEU A 96 -9.56 -5.90 7.40
CA LEU A 96 -9.69 -4.69 6.58
C LEU A 96 -11.01 -4.73 5.81
N GLN A 97 -11.92 -3.84 6.17
CA GLN A 97 -13.27 -3.76 5.59
C GLN A 97 -13.37 -2.68 4.51
N PRO A 98 -14.27 -2.84 3.50
CA PRO A 98 -14.52 -1.80 2.50
C PRO A 98 -14.89 -0.46 3.14
N GLY A 99 -14.32 0.62 2.61
CA GLY A 99 -14.51 1.98 3.12
C GLY A 99 -13.51 2.39 4.21
N MET A 100 -12.73 1.45 4.77
CA MET A 100 -11.70 1.79 5.75
C MET A 100 -10.53 2.52 5.09
N THR A 101 -10.00 3.50 5.81
CA THR A 101 -8.73 4.14 5.45
C THR A 101 -7.57 3.22 5.83
N ALA A 102 -6.66 3.03 4.90
CA ALA A 102 -5.42 2.29 5.12
C ALA A 102 -4.23 3.04 4.51
N ALA A 103 -3.05 2.78 5.04
CA ALA A 103 -1.79 3.29 4.50
C ALA A 103 -0.91 2.14 4.03
N VAL A 104 -0.15 2.35 2.96
CA VAL A 104 0.86 1.39 2.50
C VAL A 104 2.20 2.11 2.41
N PHE A 105 3.15 1.63 3.19
CA PHE A 105 4.54 2.06 3.17
C PHE A 105 5.34 1.12 2.29
N GLY A 106 6.04 1.66 1.30
CA GLY A 106 6.96 0.94 0.44
C GLY A 106 8.40 1.39 0.66
N LEU A 107 9.33 0.43 0.77
CA LEU A 107 10.74 0.67 1.03
C LEU A 107 11.60 -0.21 0.11
N THR A 108 12.55 0.40 -0.61
CA THR A 108 13.56 -0.34 -1.38
C THR A 108 14.78 -0.68 -0.53
N MET A 109 15.62 -1.58 -1.03
CA MET A 109 16.90 -1.90 -0.38
C MET A 109 17.91 -0.74 -0.42
N GLN A 110 17.67 0.27 -1.25
CA GLN A 110 18.44 1.52 -1.32
C GLN A 110 17.93 2.58 -0.33
N MET A 111 17.02 2.19 0.58
CA MET A 111 16.39 3.08 1.56
C MET A 111 15.52 4.19 0.94
N GLU A 112 15.08 3.99 -0.31
CA GLU A 112 14.10 4.87 -0.93
C GLU A 112 12.71 4.44 -0.49
N ASP A 113 11.85 5.38 -0.12
CA ASP A 113 10.54 5.07 0.38
C ASP A 113 9.43 5.93 -0.24
N VAL A 114 8.22 5.39 -0.18
CA VAL A 114 6.97 6.10 -0.51
C VAL A 114 5.89 5.61 0.46
N LEU A 115 5.22 6.54 1.09
CA LEU A 115 4.04 6.28 1.90
C LEU A 115 2.80 6.75 1.14
N VAL A 116 1.82 5.87 0.99
CA VAL A 116 0.51 6.22 0.44
C VAL A 116 -0.58 5.95 1.46
N ARG A 117 -1.62 6.75 1.44
CA ARG A 117 -2.86 6.51 2.16
C ARG A 117 -4.00 6.45 1.15
N GLY A 118 -5.05 5.74 1.47
CA GLY A 118 -6.22 5.65 0.62
C GLY A 118 -7.37 4.91 1.27
N VAL A 119 -8.42 4.72 0.49
CA VAL A 119 -9.63 4.01 0.90
C VAL A 119 -9.63 2.61 0.30
N PHE A 120 -9.84 1.61 1.15
CA PHE A 120 -9.97 0.22 0.70
C PHE A 120 -11.35 -0.03 0.11
N ASN A 121 -11.41 -0.52 -1.13
CA ASN A 121 -12.66 -0.75 -1.86
C ASN A 121 -13.24 -2.16 -1.65
N GLY A 122 -12.53 -3.00 -0.86
CA GLY A 122 -12.89 -4.40 -0.71
C GLY A 122 -12.23 -5.31 -1.74
N TYR A 123 -12.68 -6.56 -1.74
CA TYR A 123 -12.17 -7.61 -2.62
C TYR A 123 -13.13 -7.86 -3.77
N ALA A 124 -12.61 -7.87 -5.00
CA ALA A 124 -13.35 -8.22 -6.20
C ALA A 124 -12.53 -9.13 -7.12
N ARG A 125 -13.19 -9.72 -8.14
CA ARG A 125 -12.49 -10.53 -9.14
C ARG A 125 -12.07 -9.66 -10.32
N TYR A 126 -10.77 -9.64 -10.59
CA TYR A 126 -10.17 -8.98 -11.73
C TYR A 126 -9.45 -10.03 -12.58
N ARG A 127 -9.84 -10.18 -13.85
CA ARG A 127 -9.33 -11.24 -14.74
C ARG A 127 -9.38 -12.63 -14.09
N GLY A 128 -10.46 -12.91 -13.32
CA GLY A 128 -10.66 -14.20 -12.62
C GLY A 128 -9.95 -14.31 -11.27
N VAL A 129 -9.03 -13.41 -10.91
CA VAL A 129 -8.26 -13.42 -9.66
C VAL A 129 -8.90 -12.48 -8.63
N LYS A 130 -9.02 -12.93 -7.37
CA LYS A 130 -9.50 -12.11 -6.25
C LYS A 130 -8.40 -11.13 -5.83
N LEU A 131 -8.64 -9.83 -5.97
CA LEU A 131 -7.75 -8.77 -5.48
C LEU A 131 -8.50 -7.82 -4.56
N GLY A 132 -7.82 -7.36 -3.51
CA GLY A 132 -8.18 -6.17 -2.77
C GLY A 132 -7.61 -4.94 -3.46
N THR A 133 -8.33 -3.82 -3.45
CA THR A 133 -7.89 -2.57 -4.06
C THR A 133 -7.96 -1.41 -3.08
N LEU A 134 -6.95 -0.54 -3.12
CA LEU A 134 -6.84 0.68 -2.32
C LEU A 134 -6.77 1.89 -3.27
N ASP A 135 -7.75 2.77 -3.21
CA ASP A 135 -7.76 4.03 -3.96
C ASP A 135 -6.96 5.09 -3.22
N ILE A 136 -5.89 5.55 -3.83
CA ILE A 136 -4.94 6.48 -3.22
C ILE A 136 -5.58 7.87 -3.14
N ASP A 137 -5.55 8.47 -1.96
CA ASP A 137 -5.98 9.84 -1.69
C ASP A 137 -4.86 10.74 -1.15
N TRP A 138 -3.72 10.16 -0.75
CA TRP A 138 -2.59 10.91 -0.22
C TRP A 138 -1.27 10.18 -0.49
N VAL A 139 -0.23 10.92 -0.83
CA VAL A 139 1.12 10.39 -1.12
C VAL A 139 2.16 11.28 -0.46
N TYR A 140 3.10 10.64 0.22
CA TYR A 140 4.30 11.25 0.78
C TYR A 140 5.55 10.52 0.26
N ASN A 141 6.56 11.29 -0.09
CA ASN A 141 7.87 10.79 -0.51
C ASN A 141 8.94 11.44 0.37
N SER A 142 9.81 10.66 1.00
CA SER A 142 10.90 11.22 1.82
C SER A 142 12.15 11.58 1.02
N MET A 143 12.22 11.16 -0.26
CA MET A 143 13.43 11.25 -1.06
C MET A 143 13.47 12.47 -2.00
N PRO A 144 14.65 13.12 -2.13
CA PRO A 144 14.87 14.15 -3.16
C PRO A 144 14.67 13.57 -4.58
N PRO A 145 14.35 14.40 -5.59
CA PRO A 145 14.23 15.87 -5.52
C PRO A 145 12.87 16.37 -5.04
N ASN A 146 11.84 15.53 -5.03
CA ASN A 146 10.48 15.89 -4.64
C ASN A 146 10.13 15.19 -3.33
N HIS A 147 10.65 15.68 -2.22
CA HIS A 147 10.33 15.17 -0.88
C HIS A 147 9.12 15.89 -0.29
N GLY A 148 8.44 15.22 0.64
CA GLY A 148 7.27 15.75 1.33
C GLY A 148 5.95 15.21 0.76
N GLN A 149 4.87 15.93 1.00
CA GLN A 149 3.56 15.58 0.47
C GLN A 149 3.51 15.85 -1.03
N ILE A 150 3.33 14.78 -1.80
CA ILE A 150 3.25 14.83 -3.27
C ILE A 150 1.81 14.99 -3.73
N TYR A 151 0.87 14.35 -3.03
CA TYR A 151 -0.54 14.41 -3.37
C TYR A 151 -1.43 14.37 -2.11
N PRO A 152 -2.51 15.18 -2.02
CA PRO A 152 -2.75 16.34 -2.87
C PRO A 152 -1.60 17.35 -2.73
N PRO A 153 -1.32 18.19 -3.75
CA PRO A 153 -0.28 19.20 -3.66
C PRO A 153 -0.48 20.08 -2.43
N ALA A 154 0.52 20.15 -1.55
CA ALA A 154 0.51 21.07 -0.44
C ALA A 154 1.00 22.45 -0.93
N PRO A 155 0.34 23.57 -0.58
CA PRO A 155 0.89 24.87 -0.86
C PRO A 155 2.20 25.04 -0.10
N LEU A 156 3.26 25.43 -0.80
CA LEU A 156 4.53 25.79 -0.17
C LEU A 156 4.35 27.17 0.46
N GLU A 157 4.27 27.22 1.78
CA GLU A 157 4.34 28.49 2.51
C GLU A 157 5.81 28.86 2.68
N ALA A 158 6.16 30.08 2.27
CA ALA A 158 7.49 30.61 2.51
C ALA A 158 7.69 30.79 4.02
N VAL A 159 8.81 30.28 4.56
CA VAL A 159 9.21 30.56 5.94
C VAL A 159 9.67 32.02 5.99
N VAL A 160 8.82 32.86 6.55
CA VAL A 160 9.08 34.34 6.62
C VAL A 160 9.71 34.81 7.94
N ASN A 161 9.85 33.90 8.92
CA ASN A 161 10.47 34.18 10.21
C ASN A 161 11.60 33.18 10.48
N PHE A 162 12.79 33.68 10.70
CA PHE A 162 13.96 32.98 11.22
C PHE A 162 14.23 33.45 12.65
#